data_b8de90b2711a1cdfbc55c16b191182e0
#
_entry.id   b8de90b2711a1cdfbc55c16b191182e0
#
_cell.length_a   1.000
_cell.length_b   1.000
_cell.length_c   1.000
_cell.angle_alpha   90.00
_cell.angle_beta   90.00
_cell.angle_gamma   90.00
#
_symmetry.space_group_name_H-M   'P 1'
#
loop_
_entity.id
_entity.type
_entity.pdbx_description
1 polymer ?
#
loop_
_entity_poly.entity_id
_entity_poly.type
_entity_poly.pdbx_seq_one_letter_code
_entity_poly.pdbx_strand_id
1 'polypeptide(L)'
;GKNFRLKEGVYKLNVARVNAGIYHYGWVRPPDFMMRKRKMSNTLHHGQSTTTENFAATIFDYGPVGRKLIFKGTHPAIMQARITQFDWGNMLNYSKHQKKINRPLQKHEKLKYRIWSWFEIYVFKKQIFTAAKYVVKKV
;
A
#
# COMPACT_ATOMS: atom_id res chain seq x y z
N GLY A 1 -15.65 -19.43 -0.97
CA GLY A 1 -15.33 -18.98 -2.33
C GLY A 1 -14.02 -19.58 -2.76
N LYS A 2 -13.95 -20.12 -3.99
CA LYS A 2 -12.70 -20.69 -4.51
C LYS A 2 -11.66 -19.58 -4.64
N ASN A 3 -10.53 -19.75 -3.97
CA ASN A 3 -9.44 -18.78 -4.06
C ASN A 3 -8.85 -18.83 -5.47
N PHE A 4 -9.17 -17.86 -6.29
CA PHE A 4 -8.67 -17.78 -7.69
C PHE A 4 -7.13 -17.72 -7.79
N ARG A 5 -6.42 -17.50 -6.67
CA ARG A 5 -4.96 -17.55 -6.59
C ARG A 5 -4.39 -18.97 -6.48
N LEU A 6 -5.23 -19.95 -6.15
CA LEU A 6 -4.85 -21.34 -5.91
C LEU A 6 -5.46 -22.28 -6.95
N LYS A 7 -5.74 -21.80 -8.15
CA LYS A 7 -6.14 -22.72 -9.22
C LYS A 7 -4.98 -23.65 -9.57
N GLU A 8 -5.28 -24.93 -9.62
CA GLU A 8 -4.40 -25.94 -10.17
C GLU A 8 -4.07 -25.57 -11.62
N GLY A 9 -2.79 -25.57 -11.94
CA GLY A 9 -2.28 -25.17 -13.24
C GLY A 9 -1.64 -23.78 -13.26
N VAL A 10 -0.59 -23.63 -14.03
CA VAL A 10 0.22 -22.40 -14.14
C VAL A 10 -0.30 -21.56 -15.31
N TYR A 11 -1.57 -21.19 -15.32
CA TYR A 11 -2.05 -20.28 -16.35
C TYR A 11 -2.38 -18.89 -15.79
N LYS A 12 -1.99 -17.89 -16.56
CA LYS A 12 -2.29 -16.50 -16.25
C LYS A 12 -3.69 -16.14 -16.75
N LEU A 13 -4.45 -15.43 -15.93
CA LEU A 13 -5.77 -14.95 -16.36
C LEU A 13 -5.62 -13.97 -17.52
N ASN A 14 -6.47 -14.09 -18.52
CA ASN A 14 -6.63 -13.08 -19.55
C ASN A 14 -7.43 -11.91 -18.95
N VAL A 15 -6.93 -10.68 -19.10
CA VAL A 15 -7.58 -9.47 -18.62
C VAL A 15 -7.60 -8.42 -19.72
N ALA A 16 -8.64 -7.60 -19.74
CA ALA A 16 -8.76 -6.43 -20.60
C ALA A 16 -8.50 -5.15 -19.81
N ARG A 17 -7.95 -4.13 -20.45
CA ARG A 17 -7.88 -2.79 -19.89
C ARG A 17 -9.22 -2.11 -20.03
N VAL A 18 -9.71 -1.50 -18.95
CA VAL A 18 -10.86 -0.62 -18.96
C VAL A 18 -10.41 0.80 -18.59
N ASN A 19 -11.05 1.81 -19.14
CA ASN A 19 -10.80 3.21 -18.79
C ASN A 19 -11.59 3.57 -17.52
N ALA A 20 -11.26 2.91 -16.42
CA ALA A 20 -11.87 3.13 -15.12
C ALA A 20 -10.80 3.12 -14.04
N GLY A 21 -10.92 4.01 -13.07
CA GLY A 21 -10.03 4.11 -11.92
C GLY A 21 -10.68 3.58 -10.65
N ILE A 22 -9.94 2.82 -9.87
CA ILE A 22 -10.34 2.41 -8.53
C ILE A 22 -9.55 3.24 -7.52
N TYR A 23 -10.25 4.01 -6.69
CA TYR A 23 -9.66 4.82 -5.64
C TYR A 23 -9.63 4.04 -4.33
N HIS A 24 -8.43 3.75 -3.83
CA HIS A 24 -8.27 2.95 -2.62
C HIS A 24 -7.76 3.80 -1.44
N TYR A 25 -8.65 4.24 -0.57
CA TYR A 25 -8.34 5.03 0.62
C TYR A 25 -8.13 4.18 1.90
N GLY A 26 -8.03 2.88 1.75
CA GLY A 26 -7.91 1.96 2.89
C GLY A 26 -6.72 2.21 3.80
N TRP A 27 -5.65 2.82 3.27
CA TRP A 27 -4.42 3.18 3.97
C TRP A 27 -4.33 4.67 4.33
N VAL A 28 -5.30 5.48 3.96
CA VAL A 28 -5.33 6.91 4.25
C VAL A 28 -6.17 7.13 5.52
N ARG A 29 -5.55 6.92 6.66
CA ARG A 29 -6.18 7.04 7.99
C ARG A 29 -5.19 7.61 9.00
N PRO A 30 -5.67 8.24 10.09
CA PRO A 30 -4.80 8.62 11.21
C PRO A 30 -3.97 7.41 11.69
N PRO A 31 -2.71 7.63 12.14
CA PRO A 31 -1.81 6.54 12.51
C PRO A 31 -2.32 5.61 13.61
N ASP A 32 -3.07 6.13 14.58
CA ASP A 32 -3.71 5.35 15.64
C ASP A 32 -4.82 4.44 15.09
N PHE A 33 -5.69 4.97 14.21
CA PHE A 33 -6.71 4.19 13.51
C PHE A 33 -6.09 3.12 12.62
N MET A 34 -4.99 3.45 11.96
CA MET A 34 -4.30 2.50 11.10
C MET A 34 -3.70 1.36 11.91
N MET A 35 -3.18 1.65 13.11
CA MET A 35 -2.67 0.60 14.00
C MET A 35 -3.79 -0.31 14.49
N ARG A 36 -4.94 0.24 14.89
CA ARG A 36 -6.13 -0.55 15.26
C ARG A 36 -6.59 -1.46 14.12
N LYS A 37 -6.68 -0.91 12.91
CA LYS A 37 -7.03 -1.69 11.71
C LYS A 37 -6.04 -2.83 11.47
N ARG A 38 -4.75 -2.58 11.62
CA ARG A 38 -3.71 -3.59 11.44
C ARG A 38 -3.80 -4.70 12.49
N LYS A 39 -4.00 -4.35 13.75
CA LYS A 39 -4.22 -5.32 14.83
C LYS A 39 -5.44 -6.21 14.52
N MET A 40 -6.58 -5.61 14.19
CA MET A 40 -7.80 -6.33 13.85
C MET A 40 -7.60 -7.28 12.65
N SER A 41 -6.97 -6.80 11.58
CA SER A 41 -6.69 -7.62 10.39
C SER A 41 -5.78 -8.79 10.71
N ASN A 42 -4.75 -8.59 11.54
CA ASN A 42 -3.86 -9.67 11.98
C ASN A 42 -4.59 -10.71 12.83
N THR A 43 -5.43 -10.27 13.76
CA THR A 43 -6.22 -11.18 14.59
C THR A 43 -7.13 -12.06 13.75
N LEU A 44 -7.78 -11.48 12.72
CA LEU A 44 -8.66 -12.22 11.81
C LEU A 44 -7.92 -13.25 10.94
N HIS A 45 -6.66 -12.97 10.57
CA HIS A 45 -5.91 -13.83 9.66
C HIS A 45 -4.96 -14.82 10.34
N HIS A 46 -4.49 -14.50 11.54
CA HIS A 46 -3.43 -15.25 12.22
C HIS A 46 -3.78 -15.67 13.66
N GLY A 47 -4.97 -15.30 14.17
CA GLY A 47 -5.40 -15.58 15.54
C GLY A 47 -4.84 -14.61 16.59
N GLN A 48 -5.37 -14.70 17.81
CA GLN A 48 -5.02 -13.78 18.91
C GLN A 48 -3.59 -13.95 19.44
N SER A 49 -3.06 -15.15 19.47
CA SER A 49 -1.75 -15.45 20.05
C SER A 49 -0.59 -14.74 19.34
N THR A 50 -0.69 -14.59 18.02
CA THR A 50 0.33 -13.94 17.20
C THR A 50 0.26 -12.40 17.26
N THR A 51 -0.85 -11.87 17.76
CA THR A 51 -1.14 -10.43 17.73
C THR A 51 -0.52 -9.71 18.92
N THR A 52 -0.41 -10.36 20.08
CA THR A 52 0.11 -9.76 21.33
C THR A 52 1.61 -9.50 21.29
N GLU A 53 2.39 -10.37 20.67
CA GLU A 53 3.85 -10.25 20.64
C GLU A 53 4.38 -9.22 19.65
N ASN A 54 3.62 -8.93 18.57
CA ASN A 54 4.11 -8.13 17.45
C ASN A 54 3.67 -6.67 17.44
N PHE A 55 2.84 -6.21 18.37
CA PHE A 55 2.23 -4.86 18.34
C PHE A 55 2.37 -4.08 19.65
N ALA A 56 3.60 -3.94 20.14
CA ALA A 56 3.90 -3.02 21.25
C ALA A 56 3.63 -1.55 20.87
N ALA A 57 3.74 -1.20 19.58
CA ALA A 57 3.49 0.15 19.12
C ALA A 57 1.99 0.50 19.14
N THR A 58 1.67 1.68 19.63
CA THR A 58 0.31 2.24 19.65
C THR A 58 -0.01 3.04 18.38
N ILE A 59 1.01 3.52 17.69
CA ILE A 59 0.92 4.39 16.52
C ILE A 59 1.54 3.68 15.32
N PHE A 60 0.83 3.72 14.18
CA PHE A 60 1.33 3.16 12.92
C PHE A 60 2.37 4.10 12.29
N ASP A 61 3.56 3.58 12.03
CA ASP A 61 4.61 4.31 11.32
C ASP A 61 4.46 4.11 9.80
N TYR A 62 4.05 5.16 9.10
CA TYR A 62 3.98 5.20 7.64
C TYR A 62 5.35 5.27 6.96
N GLY A 63 6.41 5.50 7.76
CA GLY A 63 7.74 5.82 7.24
C GLY A 63 7.81 7.20 6.57
N PRO A 64 8.90 7.53 5.89
CA PRO A 64 9.11 8.82 5.25
C PRO A 64 8.19 8.98 4.04
N VAL A 65 7.09 9.74 4.20
CA VAL A 65 6.12 9.99 3.12
C VAL A 65 6.63 11.00 2.09
N GLY A 66 7.64 11.81 2.39
CA GLY A 66 8.20 12.81 1.47
C GLY A 66 8.86 12.22 0.20
N ARG A 67 9.01 10.89 0.12
CA ARG A 67 9.47 10.17 -1.07
C ARG A 67 8.34 9.61 -1.93
N LYS A 68 7.12 9.64 -1.45
CA LYS A 68 5.96 9.10 -2.17
C LYS A 68 5.53 10.08 -3.25
N LEU A 69 5.07 9.54 -4.36
CA LEU A 69 4.48 10.36 -5.40
C LEU A 69 3.18 11.00 -4.89
N ILE A 70 3.05 12.29 -5.13
CA ILE A 70 1.81 13.02 -4.83
C ILE A 70 0.82 12.70 -5.93
N PHE A 71 -0.37 12.29 -5.53
CA PHE A 71 -1.49 12.13 -6.47
C PHE A 71 -1.94 13.52 -6.94
N LYS A 72 -1.96 13.72 -8.26
CA LYS A 72 -2.33 14.99 -8.90
C LYS A 72 -3.69 14.93 -9.62
N GLY A 73 -4.38 13.80 -9.55
CA GLY A 73 -5.69 13.62 -10.15
C GLY A 73 -6.83 14.16 -9.29
N THR A 74 -8.04 14.07 -9.81
CA THR A 74 -9.25 14.42 -9.06
C THR A 74 -9.65 13.31 -8.12
N HIS A 75 -10.11 13.69 -6.93
CA HIS A 75 -10.67 12.75 -5.96
C HIS A 75 -12.20 12.63 -6.17
N PRO A 76 -12.81 11.46 -5.89
CA PRO A 76 -14.26 11.33 -5.91
C PRO A 76 -14.95 12.35 -4.98
N ALA A 77 -16.09 12.89 -5.39
CA ALA A 77 -16.80 13.92 -4.62
C ALA A 77 -17.11 13.50 -3.18
N ILE A 78 -17.46 12.23 -2.97
CA ILE A 78 -17.72 11.65 -1.64
C ILE A 78 -16.51 11.72 -0.69
N MET A 79 -15.30 11.88 -1.22
CA MET A 79 -14.07 11.97 -0.42
C MET A 79 -13.68 13.41 -0.08
N GLN A 80 -14.33 14.42 -0.66
CA GLN A 80 -13.93 15.83 -0.49
C GLN A 80 -14.01 16.27 0.98
N ALA A 81 -15.12 16.00 1.66
CA ALA A 81 -15.27 16.33 3.07
C ALA A 81 -14.15 15.72 3.93
N ARG A 82 -13.81 14.46 3.69
CA ARG A 82 -12.73 13.76 4.41
C ARG A 82 -11.35 14.32 4.11
N ILE A 83 -11.11 14.79 2.90
CA ILE A 83 -9.85 15.42 2.49
C ILE A 83 -9.73 16.79 3.14
N THR A 84 -10.81 17.58 3.16
CA THR A 84 -10.85 18.91 3.79
C THR A 84 -10.65 18.81 5.31
N GLN A 85 -11.17 17.76 5.95
CA GLN A 85 -11.03 17.50 7.39
C GLN A 85 -9.71 16.83 7.77
N PHE A 86 -8.74 16.75 6.85
CA PHE A 86 -7.44 16.15 7.13
C PHE A 86 -6.64 17.00 8.13
N ASP A 87 -6.50 16.50 9.36
CA ASP A 87 -5.89 17.19 10.51
C ASP A 87 -4.69 16.47 11.14
N TRP A 88 -4.38 15.26 10.68
CA TRP A 88 -3.32 14.42 11.23
C TRP A 88 -1.99 14.46 10.45
N GLY A 89 -1.80 15.48 9.60
CA GLY A 89 -0.58 15.67 8.83
C GLY A 89 0.68 15.80 9.68
N ASN A 90 0.57 16.43 10.86
CA ASN A 90 1.65 16.57 11.83
C ASN A 90 2.15 15.25 12.42
N MET A 91 1.36 14.17 12.33
CA MET A 91 1.76 12.82 12.75
C MET A 91 2.56 12.08 11.68
N LEU A 92 2.75 12.68 10.50
CA LEU A 92 3.47 12.07 9.38
C LEU A 92 4.92 12.58 9.31
N ASN A 93 5.81 11.71 8.87
CA ASN A 93 7.20 12.06 8.61
C ASN A 93 7.37 12.48 7.14
N TYR A 94 7.42 13.78 6.88
CA TYR A 94 7.61 14.34 5.53
C TYR A 94 9.07 14.34 5.06
N SER A 95 10.03 13.87 5.85
CA SER A 95 11.43 13.84 5.44
C SER A 95 11.63 12.95 4.22
N LYS A 96 12.59 13.32 3.37
CA LYS A 96 13.06 12.45 2.28
C LYS A 96 14.06 11.41 2.76
N HIS A 97 14.66 11.61 3.92
CA HIS A 97 15.66 10.75 4.51
C HIS A 97 15.08 10.00 5.70
N GLN A 98 15.39 8.72 5.76
CA GLN A 98 15.00 7.87 6.85
C GLN A 98 15.87 8.18 8.06
N LYS A 99 15.32 8.85 9.07
CA LYS A 99 15.92 8.81 10.41
C LYS A 99 15.85 7.36 10.91
N LYS A 100 16.78 6.99 11.80
CA LYS A 100 16.90 5.64 12.38
C LYS A 100 15.51 5.06 12.71
N ILE A 101 15.11 4.00 12.02
CA ILE A 101 13.82 3.34 12.25
C ILE A 101 14.07 2.18 13.19
N ASN A 102 13.40 2.18 14.34
CA ASN A 102 13.47 1.09 15.33
C ASN A 102 12.50 -0.05 15.02
N ARG A 103 12.29 -0.36 13.75
CA ARG A 103 11.47 -1.47 13.27
C ARG A 103 12.08 -2.09 12.01
N PRO A 104 11.74 -3.34 11.67
CA PRO A 104 12.17 -3.94 10.40
C PRO A 104 11.70 -3.10 9.21
N LEU A 105 12.60 -2.93 8.22
CA LEU A 105 12.28 -2.23 6.98
C LEU A 105 11.16 -2.95 6.23
N GLN A 106 10.15 -2.20 5.86
CA GLN A 106 9.10 -2.69 4.99
C GLN A 106 9.65 -2.94 3.57
N LYS A 107 8.96 -3.78 2.80
CA LYS A 107 9.42 -4.21 1.48
C LYS A 107 9.80 -3.03 0.58
N HIS A 108 8.98 -1.98 0.54
CA HIS A 108 9.21 -0.79 -0.29
C HIS A 108 10.32 0.15 0.23
N GLU A 109 10.77 -0.03 1.47
CA GLU A 109 11.87 0.74 2.06
C GLU A 109 13.24 0.14 1.77
N LYS A 110 13.30 -1.14 1.42
CA LYS A 110 14.55 -1.84 1.08
C LYS A 110 15.12 -1.31 -0.22
N LEU A 111 16.44 -1.11 -0.28
CA LEU A 111 17.15 -0.52 -1.41
C LEU A 111 16.79 -1.19 -2.75
N LYS A 112 16.79 -2.52 -2.77
CA LYS A 112 16.39 -3.31 -3.94
C LYS A 112 15.07 -2.84 -4.55
N TYR A 113 14.01 -2.75 -3.73
CA TYR A 113 12.68 -2.36 -4.23
C TYR A 113 12.58 -0.88 -4.58
N ARG A 114 13.40 -0.03 -3.96
CA ARG A 114 13.50 1.39 -4.30
C ARG A 114 14.09 1.58 -5.69
N ILE A 115 15.17 0.86 -6.01
CA ILE A 115 15.80 0.88 -7.34
C ILE A 115 14.79 0.40 -8.40
N TRP A 116 14.12 -0.73 -8.15
CA TRP A 116 13.10 -1.27 -9.05
C TRP A 116 11.95 -0.29 -9.27
N SER A 117 11.42 0.32 -8.19
CA SER A 117 10.37 1.34 -8.31
C SER A 117 10.82 2.56 -9.10
N TRP A 118 12.07 2.97 -8.95
CA TRP A 118 12.63 4.06 -9.74
C TRP A 118 12.62 3.74 -11.24
N PHE A 119 13.09 2.56 -11.62
CA PHE A 119 13.04 2.10 -13.02
C PHE A 119 11.59 2.02 -13.55
N GLU A 120 10.66 1.47 -12.78
CA GLU A 120 9.24 1.40 -13.17
C GLU A 120 8.63 2.78 -13.41
N ILE A 121 8.95 3.76 -12.58
CA ILE A 121 8.38 5.11 -12.65
C ILE A 121 9.01 5.94 -13.77
N TYR A 122 10.34 5.97 -13.82
CA TYR A 122 11.04 6.95 -14.66
C TYR A 122 11.49 6.39 -16.02
N VAL A 123 11.79 5.10 -16.10
CA VAL A 123 12.29 4.47 -17.32
C VAL A 123 11.16 3.78 -18.08
N PHE A 124 10.49 2.85 -17.44
CA PHE A 124 9.49 2.01 -18.12
C PHE A 124 8.09 2.63 -18.13
N LYS A 125 7.80 3.59 -17.25
CA LYS A 125 6.48 4.21 -17.07
C LYS A 125 5.33 3.20 -16.92
N LYS A 126 5.65 1.99 -16.46
CA LYS A 126 4.74 0.86 -16.23
C LYS A 126 5.28 -0.07 -15.15
N GLN A 127 4.40 -0.78 -14.48
CA GLN A 127 4.81 -1.83 -13.54
C GLN A 127 5.30 -3.07 -14.32
N ILE A 128 6.55 -3.47 -14.10
CA ILE A 128 7.17 -4.62 -14.75
C ILE A 128 7.50 -5.70 -13.73
N PHE A 129 7.91 -5.30 -12.53
CA PHE A 129 8.48 -6.18 -11.51
C PHE A 129 7.47 -6.66 -10.47
N THR A 130 6.30 -6.07 -10.42
CA THR A 130 5.18 -6.66 -9.71
C THR A 130 4.68 -7.82 -10.54
N ALA A 131 4.85 -9.04 -10.02
CA ALA A 131 4.50 -10.27 -10.71
C ALA A 131 3.07 -10.19 -11.27
N ALA A 132 2.96 -9.83 -12.54
CA ALA A 132 1.69 -9.83 -13.23
C ALA A 132 1.23 -11.29 -13.37
N LYS A 133 0.26 -11.68 -12.55
CA LYS A 133 -0.38 -12.99 -12.60
C LYS A 133 -1.46 -13.07 -13.70
N TYR A 134 -1.39 -12.18 -14.69
CA TYR A 134 -2.38 -12.06 -15.76
C TYR A 134 -1.72 -11.66 -17.09
N VAL A 135 -2.41 -11.90 -18.18
CA VAL A 135 -2.02 -11.48 -19.53
C VAL A 135 -3.02 -10.44 -20.01
N VAL A 136 -2.55 -9.24 -20.33
CA VAL A 136 -3.40 -8.19 -20.91
C VAL A 136 -3.68 -8.53 -22.35
N LYS A 137 -4.95 -8.72 -22.71
CA LYS A 137 -5.42 -8.84 -24.07
C LYS A 137 -5.82 -7.47 -24.60
N LYS A 138 -5.51 -7.21 -25.86
CA LYS A 138 -6.11 -6.07 -26.58
C LYS A 138 -7.56 -6.45 -26.87
N VAL A 139 -8.46 -5.58 -26.49
CA VAL A 139 -9.87 -5.62 -26.89
C VAL A 139 -10.01 -4.78 -28.14
#